data_7878490a3b94d81015e859bc21abe39b
#
_entry.id   7878490a3b94d81015e859bc21abe39b
#
_cell.length_a   1.000
_cell.length_b   1.000
_cell.length_c   1.000
_cell.angle_alpha   90.00
_cell.angle_beta   90.00
_cell.angle_gamma   90.00
#
_symmetry.space_group_name_H-M   'P 1'
#
loop_
_entity.id
_entity.type
_entity.pdbx_description
1 polymer ?
#
loop_
_entity_poly.entity_id
_entity_poly.type
_entity_poly.pdbx_seq_one_letter_code
_entity_poly.pdbx_strand_id
1 'polypeptide(L)'
;MVKELAAKGNCVIVGRCSDYTLRDNKNCLRVFFSAPMENRMKRVMERLHLSEKDAKQKIQKEDKWRADNYRYYTGRIWGAAGNFDLTLNTAFGEEYIEMCIREAMKR
;
A
#
# COMPACT_ATOMS: atom_id res chain seq x y z
N MET A 1 -17.08 -8.27 4.10
CA MET A 1 -16.83 -7.12 4.99
C MET A 1 -16.33 -5.89 4.26
N VAL A 2 -15.33 -6.00 3.40
CA VAL A 2 -14.80 -4.85 2.64
C VAL A 2 -15.88 -4.20 1.76
N LYS A 3 -16.63 -4.98 1.01
CA LYS A 3 -17.71 -4.46 0.17
C LYS A 3 -18.82 -3.78 0.97
N GLU A 4 -19.13 -4.30 2.14
CA GLU A 4 -20.11 -3.71 3.04
C GLU A 4 -19.66 -2.37 3.56
N LEU A 5 -18.39 -2.24 3.96
CA LEU A 5 -17.82 -0.97 4.41
C LEU A 5 -17.81 0.08 3.30
N ALA A 6 -17.45 -0.31 2.08
CA ALA A 6 -17.44 0.60 0.94
C ALA A 6 -18.85 1.07 0.58
N ALA A 7 -19.87 0.22 0.75
CA ALA A 7 -21.25 0.56 0.44
C ALA A 7 -21.88 1.53 1.46
N LYS A 8 -21.33 1.59 2.68
CA LYS A 8 -21.86 2.46 3.75
C LYS A 8 -21.55 3.95 3.58
N GLY A 9 -20.64 4.29 2.69
CA GLY A 9 -20.27 5.68 2.42
C GLY A 9 -18.78 5.88 2.22
N ASN A 10 -18.34 7.12 2.38
CA ASN A 10 -16.93 7.47 2.19
C ASN A 10 -16.05 6.80 3.25
N CYS A 11 -15.02 6.09 2.81
CA CYS A 11 -14.11 5.42 3.74
C CYS A 11 -12.72 5.26 3.12
N VAL A 12 -11.73 5.05 3.98
CA VAL A 12 -10.36 4.67 3.61
C VAL A 12 -10.11 3.28 4.16
N ILE A 13 -9.77 2.34 3.30
CA ILE A 13 -9.51 0.96 3.68
C ILE A 13 -8.04 0.64 3.43
N VAL A 14 -7.35 0.15 4.47
CA VAL A 14 -5.92 -0.15 4.41
C VAL A 14 -5.72 -1.67 4.43
N GLY A 15 -5.02 -2.20 3.41
CA GLY A 15 -4.67 -3.60 3.32
C GLY A 15 -5.86 -4.52 3.01
N ARG A 16 -5.78 -5.77 3.47
CA ARG A 16 -6.83 -6.81 3.36
C ARG A 16 -7.22 -7.14 1.92
N CYS A 17 -6.31 -6.96 0.96
CA CYS A 17 -6.57 -7.17 -0.46
C CYS A 17 -7.78 -6.36 -0.96
N SER A 18 -8.04 -5.20 -0.35
CA SER A 18 -9.20 -4.36 -0.67
C SER A 18 -9.16 -3.84 -2.11
N ASP A 19 -7.99 -3.59 -2.66
CA ASP A 19 -7.83 -3.21 -4.07
C ASP A 19 -8.40 -4.27 -5.00
N TYR A 20 -8.18 -5.54 -4.70
CA TYR A 20 -8.72 -6.65 -5.48
C TYR A 20 -10.23 -6.82 -5.24
N THR A 21 -10.66 -6.78 -3.99
CA THR A 21 -12.07 -6.94 -3.62
C THR A 21 -12.93 -5.87 -4.30
N LEU A 22 -12.41 -4.64 -4.40
CA LEU A 22 -13.12 -3.50 -5.01
C LEU A 22 -12.65 -3.20 -6.43
N ARG A 23 -12.05 -4.17 -7.13
CA ARG A 23 -11.47 -3.95 -8.47
C ARG A 23 -12.48 -3.45 -9.52
N ASP A 24 -13.74 -3.80 -9.36
CA ASP A 24 -14.79 -3.41 -10.28
C ASP A 24 -15.58 -2.18 -9.82
N ASN A 25 -15.23 -1.62 -8.67
CA ASN A 25 -15.92 -0.44 -8.14
C ASN A 25 -15.32 0.83 -8.75
N LYS A 26 -16.09 1.53 -9.56
CA LYS A 26 -15.66 2.75 -10.27
C LYS A 26 -15.47 3.95 -9.34
N ASN A 27 -16.07 3.92 -8.15
CA ASN A 27 -15.96 4.98 -7.15
C ASN A 27 -14.86 4.71 -6.14
N CYS A 28 -13.89 3.90 -6.50
CA CYS A 28 -12.79 3.50 -5.64
C CYS A 28 -11.46 3.97 -6.24
N LEU A 29 -10.65 4.66 -5.46
CA LEU A 29 -9.28 5.01 -5.82
C LEU A 29 -8.34 4.01 -5.15
N ARG A 30 -7.55 3.31 -5.96
CA ARG A 30 -6.61 2.29 -5.49
C ARG A 30 -5.21 2.87 -5.50
N VAL A 31 -4.59 2.93 -4.32
CA VAL A 31 -3.27 3.55 -4.15
C VAL A 31 -2.30 2.54 -3.54
N PHE A 32 -1.12 2.42 -4.13
CA PHE A 32 -0.02 1.64 -3.57
C PHE A 32 1.10 2.59 -3.15
N PHE A 33 1.58 2.45 -1.93
CA PHE A 33 2.70 3.24 -1.42
C PHE A 33 3.98 2.42 -1.47
N SER A 34 5.04 3.03 -2.00
CA SER A 34 6.37 2.45 -2.00
C SER A 34 7.35 3.43 -1.37
N ALA A 35 8.53 2.94 -1.02
CA ALA A 35 9.61 3.77 -0.53
C ALA A 35 10.95 3.06 -0.78
N PRO A 36 12.05 3.83 -0.99
CA PRO A 36 13.37 3.23 -1.07
C PRO A 36 13.70 2.43 0.19
N MET A 37 14.47 1.36 0.05
CA MET A 37 14.83 0.50 1.18
C MET A 37 15.48 1.30 2.32
N GLU A 38 16.34 2.27 2.02
CA GLU A 38 16.99 3.10 3.02
C GLU A 38 15.98 3.83 3.93
N ASN A 39 14.95 4.43 3.32
CA ASN A 39 13.91 5.14 4.06
C ASN A 39 13.09 4.19 4.93
N ARG A 40 12.78 3.02 4.40
CA ARG A 40 12.02 2.00 5.12
C ARG A 40 12.82 1.45 6.29
N MET A 41 14.12 1.18 6.09
CA MET A 41 15.01 0.70 7.14
C MET A 41 15.12 1.73 8.26
N LYS A 42 15.33 3.00 7.92
CA LYS A 42 15.45 4.07 8.91
C LYS A 42 14.20 4.13 9.81
N ARG A 43 13.02 4.07 9.20
CA ARG A 43 11.74 4.09 9.94
C ARG A 43 11.62 2.89 10.88
N VAL A 44 11.93 1.69 10.40
CA VAL A 44 11.83 0.47 11.20
C VAL A 44 12.87 0.47 12.32
N MET A 45 14.10 0.89 12.05
CA MET A 45 15.15 1.00 13.07
C MET A 45 14.74 1.93 14.20
N GLU A 46 14.19 3.11 13.87
CA GLU A 46 13.76 4.09 14.86
C GLU A 46 12.56 3.59 15.67
N ARG A 47 11.58 2.99 15.00
CA ARG A 47 10.34 2.55 15.66
C ARG A 47 10.54 1.33 16.55
N LEU A 48 11.33 0.37 16.09
CA LEU A 48 11.50 -0.92 16.78
C LEU A 48 12.85 -1.07 17.47
N HIS A 49 13.71 -0.06 17.41
CA HIS A 49 15.05 -0.08 18.01
C HIS A 49 15.89 -1.26 17.53
N LEU A 50 15.85 -1.52 16.21
CA LEU A 50 16.59 -2.60 15.58
C LEU A 50 17.89 -2.10 14.93
N SER A 51 18.86 -3.01 14.79
CA SER A 51 20.07 -2.74 14.00
C SER A 51 19.70 -2.66 12.51
N GLU A 52 20.61 -2.13 11.70
CA GLU A 52 20.44 -2.05 10.26
C GLU A 52 20.19 -3.44 9.64
N LYS A 53 20.98 -4.43 10.04
CA LYS A 53 20.86 -5.80 9.55
C LYS A 53 19.49 -6.40 9.89
N ASP A 54 19.06 -6.24 11.15
CA ASP A 54 17.79 -6.79 11.61
C ASP A 54 16.60 -6.11 10.98
N ALA A 55 16.68 -4.79 10.79
CA ALA A 55 15.63 -4.02 10.11
C ALA A 55 15.46 -4.48 8.67
N LYS A 56 16.56 -4.68 7.96
CA LYS A 56 16.53 -5.14 6.56
C LYS A 56 15.91 -6.53 6.45
N GLN A 57 16.32 -7.45 7.31
CA GLN A 57 15.77 -8.81 7.33
C GLN A 57 14.26 -8.80 7.63
N LYS A 58 13.85 -7.99 8.58
CA LYS A 58 12.42 -7.86 8.92
C LYS A 58 11.60 -7.34 7.76
N ILE A 59 12.07 -6.31 7.08
CA ILE A 59 11.38 -5.73 5.93
C ILE A 59 11.25 -6.76 4.81
N GLN A 60 12.33 -7.44 4.48
CA GLN A 60 12.33 -8.45 3.41
C GLN A 60 11.39 -9.60 3.72
N LYS A 61 11.37 -10.06 4.96
CA LYS A 61 10.49 -11.14 5.41
C LYS A 61 9.01 -10.73 5.33
N GLU A 62 8.68 -9.53 5.80
CA GLU A 62 7.31 -9.03 5.77
C GLU A 62 6.83 -8.77 4.35
N ASP A 63 7.70 -8.23 3.48
CA ASP A 63 7.35 -7.99 2.08
C ASP A 63 7.07 -9.30 1.36
N LYS A 64 7.90 -10.32 1.61
CA LYS A 64 7.67 -11.65 1.04
C LYS A 64 6.34 -12.22 1.49
N TRP A 65 6.03 -12.09 2.78
CA TRP A 65 4.76 -12.55 3.32
C TRP A 65 3.56 -11.83 2.66
N ARG A 66 3.66 -10.51 2.51
CA ARG A 66 2.60 -9.72 1.86
C ARG A 66 2.42 -10.14 0.39
N ALA A 67 3.52 -10.31 -0.32
CA ALA A 67 3.48 -10.72 -1.73
C ALA A 67 2.88 -12.12 -1.90
N ASP A 68 3.31 -13.08 -1.07
CA ASP A 68 2.81 -14.45 -1.12
C ASP A 68 1.32 -14.51 -0.75
N ASN A 69 0.93 -13.79 0.29
CA ASN A 69 -0.45 -13.72 0.75
C ASN A 69 -1.37 -13.10 -0.30
N TYR A 70 -0.94 -12.00 -0.89
CA TYR A 70 -1.69 -11.32 -1.95
C TYR A 70 -1.89 -12.24 -3.15
N ARG A 71 -0.81 -12.90 -3.59
CA ARG A 71 -0.87 -13.84 -4.71
C ARG A 71 -1.79 -15.02 -4.42
N TYR A 72 -1.74 -15.54 -3.19
CA TYR A 72 -2.59 -16.65 -2.79
C TYR A 72 -4.07 -16.29 -2.90
N TYR A 73 -4.46 -15.12 -2.44
CA TYR A 73 -5.87 -14.71 -2.42
C TYR A 73 -6.36 -14.09 -3.72
N THR A 74 -5.49 -13.47 -4.50
CA THR A 74 -5.91 -12.71 -5.69
C THR A 74 -5.38 -13.29 -7.01
N GLY A 75 -4.35 -14.11 -6.98
CA GLY A 75 -3.64 -14.57 -8.17
C GLY A 75 -2.78 -13.51 -8.83
N ARG A 76 -2.67 -12.33 -8.23
CA ARG A 76 -1.95 -11.18 -8.79
C ARG A 76 -0.60 -10.97 -8.13
N ILE A 77 0.27 -10.23 -8.83
CA ILE A 77 1.58 -9.84 -8.30
C ILE A 77 1.41 -8.59 -7.41
N TRP A 78 1.83 -8.70 -6.15
CA TRP A 78 1.75 -7.59 -5.20
C TRP A 78 2.62 -6.41 -5.65
N GLY A 79 2.02 -5.22 -5.63
CA GLY A 79 2.71 -4.00 -6.03
C GLY A 79 2.81 -3.77 -7.54
N ALA A 80 2.24 -4.64 -8.36
CA ALA A 80 2.22 -4.43 -9.82
C ALA A 80 1.37 -3.20 -10.15
N ALA A 81 1.95 -2.27 -10.92
CA ALA A 81 1.33 -0.97 -11.19
C ALA A 81 -0.06 -1.07 -11.81
N GLY A 82 -0.31 -2.07 -12.63
CA GLY A 82 -1.60 -2.26 -13.27
C GLY A 82 -2.76 -2.59 -12.34
N ASN A 83 -2.47 -2.94 -11.08
CA ASN A 83 -3.49 -3.24 -10.08
C ASN A 83 -3.99 -2.00 -9.33
N PHE A 84 -3.35 -0.85 -9.54
CA PHE A 84 -3.62 0.38 -8.79
C PHE A 84 -3.82 1.56 -9.72
N ASP A 85 -4.51 2.58 -9.23
CA ASP A 85 -4.68 3.85 -9.95
C ASP A 85 -3.47 4.75 -9.75
N LEU A 86 -2.85 4.69 -8.57
CA LEU A 86 -1.65 5.43 -8.23
C LEU A 86 -0.64 4.53 -7.52
N THR A 87 0.62 4.70 -7.88
CA THR A 87 1.73 4.12 -7.12
C THR A 87 2.65 5.28 -6.74
N LEU A 88 2.75 5.57 -5.44
CA LEU A 88 3.43 6.75 -4.92
C LEU A 88 4.63 6.40 -4.06
N ASN A 89 5.73 7.14 -4.27
CA ASN A 89 6.92 7.03 -3.44
C ASN A 89 6.77 7.95 -2.23
N THR A 90 6.65 7.36 -1.05
CA THR A 90 6.45 8.11 0.20
C THR A 90 7.64 8.98 0.58
N ALA A 91 8.81 8.76 -0.02
CA ALA A 91 9.99 9.58 0.22
C ALA A 91 9.83 11.03 -0.28
N PHE A 92 8.87 11.28 -1.19
CA PHE A 92 8.58 12.63 -1.66
C PHE A 92 7.83 13.49 -0.64
N GLY A 93 7.37 12.91 0.46
CA GLY A 93 6.73 13.63 1.55
C GLY A 93 5.21 13.63 1.52
N GLU A 94 4.62 13.94 2.66
CA GLU A 94 3.18 13.89 2.85
C GLU A 94 2.41 14.88 1.98
N GLU A 95 2.94 16.10 1.80
CA GLU A 95 2.30 17.12 0.96
C GLU A 95 2.14 16.67 -0.49
N TYR A 96 3.18 16.05 -1.03
CA TYR A 96 3.14 15.53 -2.40
C TYR A 96 2.10 14.42 -2.54
N ILE A 97 2.09 13.50 -1.57
CA ILE A 97 1.15 12.38 -1.57
C ILE A 97 -0.28 12.88 -1.48
N GLU A 98 -0.55 13.81 -0.58
CA GLU A 98 -1.87 14.41 -0.43
C GLU A 98 -2.33 15.10 -1.72
N MET A 99 -1.44 15.87 -2.34
CA MET A 99 -1.73 16.54 -3.60
C MET A 99 -2.09 15.56 -4.71
N CYS A 100 -1.32 14.48 -4.85
CA CYS A 100 -1.56 13.46 -5.88
C CYS A 100 -2.91 12.77 -5.67
N ILE A 101 -3.23 12.41 -4.44
CA ILE A 101 -4.50 11.74 -4.11
C ILE A 101 -5.68 12.69 -4.38
N ARG A 102 -5.59 13.93 -3.93
CA ARG A 102 -6.64 14.93 -4.15
C ARG A 102 -6.88 15.17 -5.63
N GLU A 103 -5.82 15.30 -6.42
CA GLU A 103 -5.93 15.50 -7.87
C GLU A 103 -6.58 14.29 -8.54
N ALA A 104 -6.20 13.09 -8.15
CA ALA A 104 -6.80 11.88 -8.68
C ALA A 104 -8.29 11.75 -8.35
N MET A 105 -8.70 12.21 -7.18
CA MET A 105 -10.11 12.17 -6.74
C MET A 105 -11.02 13.08 -7.58
N LYS A 106 -10.44 14.07 -8.25
CA LYS A 106 -11.20 14.98 -9.12
C LYS A 106 -11.53 14.37 -10.48
N ARG A 107 -10.90 13.26 -10.80
CA ARG A 107 -11.05 12.57 -12.08
C ARG A 107 -12.13 11.49 -12.01
#